data_08ba00a2b8efa9266d24471977aa307c
#
_entry.id   08ba00a2b8efa9266d24471977aa307c
#
_cell.length_a   1.000
_cell.length_b   1.000
_cell.length_c   1.000
_cell.angle_alpha   90.00
_cell.angle_beta   90.00
_cell.angle_gamma   90.00
#
_symmetry.space_group_name_H-M   'P 1'
#
loop_
_entity.id
_entity.type
_entity.pdbx_description
1 polymer ?
#
loop_
_entity_poly.entity_id
_entity_poly.type
_entity_poly.pdbx_seq_one_letter_code
_entity_poly.pdbx_strand_id
1 'polypeptide(L)'
;MKILYQGVDIYPDISVHRCYHDMYAEKQSDELLLKLNDTRQLWDTWNPKKGDTIAIEDGAAKTGKMFVESVVPESGIVTLRAYSMPQSVKDKRSKAWEKVKFLQLAQEIAGRHGLTLQTFGITDQTYDYVEQNNLPDFAFFQQRCTLEGAAFLVYDGKLVVYDEAYMESQTPS
;
A
#
# COMPACT_ATOMS: atom_id res chain seq x y z
N MET A 1 -3.56 -2.38 -22.24
CA MET A 1 -2.87 -1.79 -21.08
C MET A 1 -3.48 -0.44 -20.73
N LYS A 2 -3.66 -0.13 -19.45
CA LYS A 2 -4.02 1.19 -18.95
C LYS A 2 -3.04 1.58 -17.84
N ILE A 3 -2.70 2.85 -17.78
CA ILE A 3 -1.90 3.42 -16.69
C ILE A 3 -2.70 4.57 -16.10
N LEU A 4 -3.29 4.32 -14.94
CA LEU A 4 -4.13 5.28 -14.24
C LEU A 4 -3.27 6.12 -13.28
N TYR A 5 -3.02 7.37 -13.63
CA TYR A 5 -2.32 8.32 -12.77
C TYR A 5 -3.34 9.30 -12.18
N GLN A 6 -3.46 9.33 -10.85
CA GLN A 6 -4.50 10.09 -10.16
C GLN A 6 -5.91 9.81 -10.73
N GLY A 7 -6.16 8.55 -11.14
CA GLY A 7 -7.43 8.12 -11.72
C GLY A 7 -7.62 8.42 -13.21
N VAL A 8 -6.67 9.09 -13.86
CA VAL A 8 -6.72 9.39 -15.30
C VAL A 8 -5.85 8.41 -16.08
N ASP A 9 -6.39 7.81 -17.13
CA ASP A 9 -5.61 6.94 -18.02
C ASP A 9 -4.66 7.78 -18.88
N ILE A 10 -3.38 7.67 -18.58
CA ILE A 10 -2.32 8.39 -19.27
C ILE A 10 -1.62 7.54 -20.34
N TYR A 11 -1.95 6.27 -20.44
CA TYR A 11 -1.28 5.36 -21.37
C TYR A 11 -1.30 5.82 -22.84
N PRO A 12 -2.38 6.44 -23.35
CA PRO A 12 -2.40 6.97 -24.74
C PRO A 12 -1.40 8.09 -25.01
N ASP A 13 -1.00 8.83 -23.96
CA ASP A 13 -0.18 10.04 -24.06
C ASP A 13 1.30 9.80 -23.74
N ILE A 14 1.66 8.57 -23.34
CA ILE A 14 3.01 8.23 -22.89
C ILE A 14 3.61 7.08 -23.71
N SER A 15 4.93 6.97 -23.66
CA SER A 15 5.68 5.85 -24.23
C SER A 15 6.36 5.07 -23.11
N VAL A 16 5.88 3.85 -22.85
CA VAL A 16 6.45 2.97 -21.83
C VAL A 16 7.75 2.37 -22.34
N HIS A 17 8.86 2.64 -21.66
CA HIS A 17 10.13 2.02 -21.92
C HIS A 17 10.26 0.68 -21.20
N ARG A 18 9.86 0.62 -19.93
CA ARG A 18 9.93 -0.58 -19.10
C ARG A 18 8.95 -0.50 -17.93
N CYS A 19 8.34 -1.62 -17.60
CA CYS A 19 7.44 -1.74 -16.46
C CYS A 19 7.73 -3.04 -15.70
N TYR A 20 7.97 -2.94 -14.41
CA TYR A 20 8.12 -4.06 -13.48
C TYR A 20 7.17 -3.89 -12.33
N HIS A 21 6.45 -4.95 -12.03
CA HIS A 21 5.62 -5.06 -10.83
C HIS A 21 6.08 -6.29 -10.05
N ASP A 22 6.70 -6.05 -8.89
CA ASP A 22 7.14 -7.09 -7.99
C ASP A 22 6.15 -7.25 -6.86
N MET A 23 5.52 -8.41 -6.81
CA MET A 23 4.65 -8.82 -5.71
C MET A 23 5.47 -9.63 -4.71
N TYR A 24 5.50 -9.17 -3.47
CA TYR A 24 6.26 -9.81 -2.41
C TYR A 24 5.34 -10.55 -1.45
N ALA A 25 5.32 -11.88 -1.53
CA ALA A 25 4.54 -12.71 -0.62
C ALA A 25 4.97 -12.57 0.86
N GLU A 26 6.25 -12.24 1.09
CA GLU A 26 6.82 -12.09 2.43
C GLU A 26 6.92 -10.62 2.90
N LYS A 27 6.57 -9.66 2.04
CA LYS A 27 6.57 -8.24 2.37
C LYS A 27 5.15 -7.69 2.37
N GLN A 28 4.93 -6.71 3.20
CA GLN A 28 3.62 -6.06 3.34
C GLN A 28 3.28 -5.11 2.19
N SER A 29 4.21 -4.88 1.27
CA SER A 29 4.07 -3.89 0.19
C SER A 29 4.67 -4.39 -1.12
N ASP A 30 3.89 -4.30 -2.19
CA ASP A 30 4.35 -4.51 -3.56
C ASP A 30 5.08 -3.28 -4.07
N GLU A 31 5.97 -3.48 -5.05
CA GLU A 31 6.74 -2.42 -5.70
C GLU A 31 6.43 -2.35 -7.20
N LEU A 32 6.26 -1.15 -7.71
CA LEU A 32 6.15 -0.84 -9.13
C LEU A 32 7.33 0.04 -9.55
N LEU A 33 8.05 -0.39 -10.58
CA LEU A 33 9.03 0.41 -11.29
C LEU A 33 8.55 0.65 -12.72
N LEU A 34 8.28 1.91 -13.07
CA LEU A 34 7.85 2.32 -14.38
C LEU A 34 8.86 3.28 -14.99
N LYS A 35 9.41 2.93 -16.16
CA LYS A 35 10.26 3.81 -16.95
C LYS A 35 9.52 4.25 -18.20
N LEU A 36 9.47 5.56 -18.40
CA LEU A 36 8.78 6.20 -19.50
C LEU A 36 9.79 6.97 -20.37
N ASN A 37 9.60 6.93 -21.68
CA ASN A 37 10.34 7.81 -22.58
C ASN A 37 9.73 9.23 -22.48
N ASP A 38 10.53 10.20 -22.19
CA ASP A 38 10.12 11.60 -22.05
C ASP A 38 11.07 12.54 -22.80
N THR A 39 11.24 12.28 -24.09
CA THR A 39 12.08 13.12 -24.96
C THR A 39 11.59 14.55 -25.09
N ARG A 40 10.33 14.82 -24.79
CA ARG A 40 9.70 16.15 -24.82
C ARG A 40 9.65 16.84 -23.46
N GLN A 41 10.16 16.22 -22.41
CA GLN A 41 10.13 16.74 -21.03
C GLN A 41 8.72 17.13 -20.55
N LEU A 42 7.71 16.34 -20.91
CA LEU A 42 6.31 16.60 -20.57
C LEU A 42 6.03 16.43 -19.07
N TRP A 43 6.86 15.64 -18.37
CA TRP A 43 6.73 15.41 -16.95
C TRP A 43 6.97 16.63 -16.08
N ASP A 44 7.78 17.58 -16.55
CA ASP A 44 7.95 18.87 -15.88
C ASP A 44 6.63 19.65 -15.85
N THR A 45 5.81 19.52 -16.89
CA THR A 45 4.48 20.14 -16.97
C THR A 45 3.46 19.40 -16.10
N TRP A 46 3.52 18.07 -16.06
CA TRP A 46 2.65 17.25 -15.23
C TRP A 46 2.96 17.34 -13.74
N ASN A 47 4.22 17.63 -13.40
CA ASN A 47 4.70 17.80 -12.04
C ASN A 47 4.24 16.67 -11.08
N PRO A 48 4.53 15.40 -11.40
CA PRO A 48 4.15 14.28 -10.56
C PRO A 48 4.85 14.39 -9.21
N LYS A 49 4.12 14.02 -8.14
CA LYS A 49 4.58 14.22 -6.76
C LYS A 49 4.58 12.91 -5.99
N LYS A 50 5.46 12.86 -5.00
CA LYS A 50 5.41 11.83 -3.97
C LYS A 50 4.04 11.83 -3.28
N GLY A 51 3.45 10.64 -3.15
CA GLY A 51 2.12 10.44 -2.59
C GLY A 51 0.99 10.43 -3.61
N ASP A 52 1.24 10.82 -4.86
CA ASP A 52 0.27 10.65 -5.94
C ASP A 52 -0.03 9.16 -6.15
N THR A 53 -1.18 8.85 -6.73
CA THR A 53 -1.58 7.46 -6.93
C THR A 53 -1.37 7.02 -8.37
N ILE A 54 -0.97 5.77 -8.53
CA ILE A 54 -0.83 5.10 -9.82
C ILE A 54 -1.38 3.68 -9.74
N ALA A 55 -1.99 3.21 -10.83
CA ALA A 55 -2.39 1.83 -11.00
C ALA A 55 -2.18 1.41 -12.45
N ILE A 56 -1.78 0.15 -12.65
CA ILE A 56 -1.60 -0.42 -13.98
C ILE A 56 -2.56 -1.60 -14.16
N GLU A 57 -3.22 -1.64 -15.31
CA GLU A 57 -4.07 -2.73 -15.73
C GLU A 57 -3.62 -3.22 -17.11
N ASP A 58 -3.28 -4.49 -17.22
CA ASP A 58 -2.93 -5.14 -18.50
C ASP A 58 -3.61 -6.51 -18.62
N GLY A 59 -4.73 -6.54 -19.29
CA GLY A 59 -5.59 -7.72 -19.32
C GLY A 59 -6.10 -8.07 -17.92
N ALA A 60 -5.78 -9.29 -17.47
CA ALA A 60 -6.14 -9.76 -16.12
C ALA A 60 -5.16 -9.29 -15.03
N ALA A 61 -3.97 -8.82 -15.42
CA ALA A 61 -2.96 -8.34 -14.49
C ALA A 61 -3.29 -6.92 -14.02
N LYS A 62 -3.36 -6.72 -12.71
CA LYS A 62 -3.63 -5.42 -12.07
C LYS A 62 -2.70 -5.22 -10.88
N THR A 63 -2.11 -4.04 -10.80
CA THR A 63 -1.30 -3.68 -9.61
C THR A 63 -2.16 -3.27 -8.43
N GLY A 64 -3.43 -2.90 -8.68
CA GLY A 64 -4.20 -2.14 -7.71
C GLY A 64 -3.63 -0.72 -7.52
N LYS A 65 -4.22 0.03 -6.60
CA LYS A 65 -3.80 1.38 -6.27
C LYS A 65 -2.45 1.37 -5.54
N MET A 66 -1.47 2.08 -6.09
CA MET A 66 -0.14 2.25 -5.53
C MET A 66 0.16 3.73 -5.30
N PHE A 67 1.13 4.02 -4.44
CA PHE A 67 1.52 5.37 -4.06
C PHE A 67 2.92 5.69 -4.56
N VAL A 68 3.06 6.78 -5.31
CA VAL A 68 4.35 7.23 -5.87
C VAL A 68 5.28 7.61 -4.73
N GLU A 69 6.48 7.03 -4.73
CA GLU A 69 7.55 7.34 -3.78
C GLU A 69 8.58 8.28 -4.39
N SER A 70 8.94 8.06 -5.64
CA SER A 70 9.93 8.90 -6.32
C SER A 70 9.65 9.00 -7.82
N VAL A 71 10.02 10.14 -8.38
CA VAL A 71 10.02 10.41 -9.82
C VAL A 71 11.36 11.03 -10.17
N VAL A 72 12.15 10.33 -10.99
CA VAL A 72 13.51 10.76 -11.36
C VAL A 72 13.62 10.89 -12.87
N PRO A 73 13.66 12.14 -13.40
CA PRO A 73 13.96 12.38 -14.80
C PRO A 73 15.47 12.30 -15.04
N GLU A 74 15.87 11.55 -16.06
CA GLU A 74 17.27 11.42 -16.44
C GLU A 74 17.40 11.07 -17.92
N SER A 75 18.11 11.93 -18.68
CA SER A 75 18.46 11.66 -20.07
C SER A 75 17.28 11.25 -20.98
N GLY A 76 16.16 11.95 -20.88
CA GLY A 76 14.95 11.69 -21.68
C GLY A 76 14.14 10.47 -21.24
N ILE A 77 14.45 9.91 -20.09
CA ILE A 77 13.68 8.85 -19.43
C ILE A 77 13.23 9.34 -18.05
N VAL A 78 11.96 9.09 -17.71
CA VAL A 78 11.46 9.30 -16.35
C VAL A 78 11.29 7.95 -15.68
N THR A 79 11.94 7.78 -14.54
CA THR A 79 11.79 6.60 -13.70
C THR A 79 10.84 6.93 -12.54
N LEU A 80 9.70 6.26 -12.50
CA LEU A 80 8.72 6.36 -11.44
C LEU A 80 8.76 5.09 -10.60
N ARG A 81 8.82 5.26 -9.29
CA ARG A 81 8.79 4.18 -8.32
C ARG A 81 7.59 4.36 -7.40
N ALA A 82 6.79 3.31 -7.23
CA ALA A 82 5.59 3.34 -6.41
C ALA A 82 5.47 2.06 -5.57
N TYR A 83 4.78 2.18 -4.46
CA TYR A 83 4.52 1.07 -3.53
C TYR A 83 3.03 0.96 -3.23
N SER A 84 2.55 -0.24 -2.96
CA SER A 84 1.17 -0.45 -2.50
C SER A 84 0.89 0.21 -1.14
N MET A 85 1.94 0.47 -0.35
CA MET A 85 1.88 1.07 0.97
C MET A 85 2.14 2.58 0.93
N PRO A 86 1.29 3.42 1.55
CA PRO A 86 1.55 4.86 1.66
C PRO A 86 2.78 5.14 2.53
N GLN A 87 3.55 6.17 2.18
CA GLN A 87 4.80 6.50 2.88
C GLN A 87 4.59 7.01 4.31
N SER A 88 3.43 7.58 4.61
CA SER A 88 3.05 8.04 5.96
C SER A 88 3.09 6.96 7.03
N VAL A 89 3.06 5.67 6.64
CA VAL A 89 3.16 4.54 7.59
C VAL A 89 4.51 4.45 8.29
N LYS A 90 5.54 5.14 7.77
CA LYS A 90 6.88 5.19 8.36
C LYS A 90 7.00 6.20 9.50
N ASP A 91 6.03 7.09 9.68
CA ASP A 91 6.04 8.11 10.71
C ASP A 91 5.86 7.48 12.09
N LYS A 92 6.77 7.81 13.01
CA LYS A 92 6.72 7.31 14.38
C LYS A 92 5.67 8.07 15.20
N ARG A 93 4.97 7.34 16.05
CA ARG A 93 3.92 7.89 16.91
C ARG A 93 3.98 7.29 18.30
N SER A 94 3.42 8.04 19.25
CA SER A 94 3.15 7.56 20.60
C SER A 94 1.70 7.82 20.95
N LYS A 95 0.98 6.77 21.33
CA LYS A 95 -0.42 6.83 21.73
C LYS A 95 -0.75 5.68 22.66
N ALA A 96 -1.67 5.92 23.60
CA ALA A 96 -2.23 4.89 24.47
C ALA A 96 -3.73 4.80 24.26
N TRP A 97 -4.27 3.59 24.42
CA TRP A 97 -5.70 3.30 24.37
C TRP A 97 -6.12 2.51 25.60
N GLU A 98 -7.29 2.82 26.11
CA GLU A 98 -7.95 2.07 27.17
C GLU A 98 -9.21 1.40 26.62
N LYS A 99 -9.45 0.14 27.00
CA LYS A 99 -10.63 -0.64 26.60
C LYS A 99 -10.88 -0.60 25.10
N VAL A 100 -9.85 -0.88 24.30
CA VAL A 100 -9.89 -0.83 22.85
C VAL A 100 -10.00 -2.22 22.25
N LYS A 101 -10.74 -2.34 21.15
CA LYS A 101 -10.82 -3.58 20.37
C LYS A 101 -9.74 -3.65 19.29
N PHE A 102 -9.32 -4.86 18.94
CA PHE A 102 -8.33 -5.09 17.89
C PHE A 102 -8.74 -4.47 16.55
N LEU A 103 -9.99 -4.66 16.13
CA LEU A 103 -10.50 -4.08 14.87
C LEU A 103 -10.62 -2.56 14.94
N GLN A 104 -10.84 -2.00 16.11
CA GLN A 104 -10.85 -0.54 16.31
C GLN A 104 -9.45 0.06 16.10
N LEU A 105 -8.39 -0.61 16.61
CA LEU A 105 -7.01 -0.25 16.33
C LEU A 105 -6.70 -0.31 14.83
N ALA A 106 -7.09 -1.43 14.18
CA ALA A 106 -6.91 -1.61 12.74
C ALA A 106 -7.63 -0.52 11.93
N GLN A 107 -8.86 -0.19 12.27
CA GLN A 107 -9.66 0.84 11.60
C GLN A 107 -9.04 2.24 11.78
N GLU A 108 -8.56 2.57 12.96
CA GLU A 108 -7.92 3.84 13.23
C GLU A 108 -6.62 4.00 12.42
N ILE A 109 -5.79 2.95 12.39
CA ILE A 109 -4.54 2.94 11.62
C ILE A 109 -4.84 3.05 10.13
N ALA A 110 -5.76 2.24 9.60
CA ALA A 110 -6.16 2.33 8.20
C ALA A 110 -6.64 3.73 7.82
N GLY A 111 -7.55 4.30 8.58
CA GLY A 111 -8.10 5.65 8.34
C GLY A 111 -7.04 6.74 8.38
N ARG A 112 -6.06 6.63 9.27
CA ARG A 112 -4.95 7.60 9.38
C ARG A 112 -4.10 7.67 8.12
N HIS A 113 -3.98 6.56 7.40
CA HIS A 113 -3.19 6.46 6.17
C HIS A 113 -4.04 6.46 4.89
N GLY A 114 -5.32 6.79 4.99
CA GLY A 114 -6.22 6.86 3.84
C GLY A 114 -6.54 5.49 3.24
N LEU A 115 -6.40 4.42 4.01
CA LEU A 115 -6.73 3.06 3.62
C LEU A 115 -8.10 2.66 4.13
N THR A 116 -8.75 1.73 3.44
CA THR A 116 -9.96 1.07 3.94
C THR A 116 -9.59 -0.26 4.59
N LEU A 117 -10.29 -0.63 5.66
CA LEU A 117 -10.06 -1.89 6.34
C LEU A 117 -10.85 -3.03 5.68
N GLN A 118 -10.20 -4.15 5.43
CA GLN A 118 -10.81 -5.41 5.04
C GLN A 118 -10.29 -6.52 5.93
N THR A 119 -11.16 -7.38 6.45
CA THR A 119 -10.79 -8.44 7.41
C THR A 119 -11.30 -9.79 6.99
N PHE A 120 -10.55 -10.84 7.33
CA PHE A 120 -10.91 -12.24 7.09
C PHE A 120 -10.65 -13.07 8.35
N GLY A 121 -11.70 -13.67 8.91
CA GLY A 121 -11.60 -14.61 10.02
C GLY A 121 -11.13 -14.02 11.35
N ILE A 122 -11.09 -12.70 11.50
CA ILE A 122 -10.57 -12.03 12.70
C ILE A 122 -11.56 -12.16 13.86
N THR A 123 -11.05 -12.61 15.02
CA THR A 123 -11.74 -12.50 16.31
C THR A 123 -11.40 -11.15 16.93
N ASP A 124 -12.43 -10.34 17.22
CA ASP A 124 -12.23 -8.97 17.72
C ASP A 124 -11.99 -8.95 19.23
N GLN A 125 -10.74 -9.14 19.65
CA GLN A 125 -10.34 -9.13 21.05
C GLN A 125 -10.43 -7.72 21.64
N THR A 126 -10.79 -7.65 22.93
CA THR A 126 -10.78 -6.39 23.69
C THR A 126 -9.57 -6.35 24.61
N TYR A 127 -8.83 -5.24 24.58
CA TYR A 127 -7.69 -4.97 25.43
C TYR A 127 -8.04 -3.94 26.48
N ASP A 128 -7.63 -4.16 27.73
CA ASP A 128 -7.80 -3.16 28.79
C ASP A 128 -6.91 -1.94 28.57
N TYR A 129 -5.69 -2.18 28.10
CA TYR A 129 -4.70 -1.13 27.83
C TYR A 129 -3.75 -1.55 26.70
N VAL A 130 -3.50 -0.64 25.77
CA VAL A 130 -2.53 -0.81 24.69
C VAL A 130 -1.72 0.47 24.53
N GLU A 131 -0.42 0.35 24.37
CA GLU A 131 0.49 1.47 24.16
C GLU A 131 1.32 1.28 22.89
N GLN A 132 1.36 2.32 22.07
CA GLN A 132 2.32 2.50 21.01
C GLN A 132 3.33 3.55 21.48
N ASN A 133 4.59 3.18 21.53
CA ASN A 133 5.65 4.05 22.05
C ASN A 133 6.73 4.29 21.01
N ASN A 134 6.69 5.48 20.39
CA ASN A 134 7.66 5.93 19.38
C ASN A 134 7.93 4.91 18.27
N LEU A 135 6.87 4.27 17.79
CA LEU A 135 6.91 3.28 16.72
C LEU A 135 6.11 3.75 15.51
N PRO A 136 6.54 3.39 14.28
CA PRO A 136 5.66 3.49 13.11
C PRO A 136 4.39 2.67 13.31
N ASP A 137 3.27 3.14 12.76
CA ASP A 137 1.97 2.51 12.93
C ASP A 137 1.98 1.03 12.52
N PHE A 138 2.62 0.69 11.40
CA PHE A 138 2.64 -0.69 10.92
C PHE A 138 3.60 -1.58 11.70
N ALA A 139 4.68 -1.05 12.25
CA ALA A 139 5.53 -1.81 13.16
C ALA A 139 4.79 -2.15 14.47
N PHE A 140 4.07 -1.19 15.01
CA PHE A 140 3.18 -1.39 16.16
C PHE A 140 2.06 -2.40 15.84
N PHE A 141 1.38 -2.22 14.71
CA PHE A 141 0.27 -3.10 14.32
C PHE A 141 0.73 -4.54 14.03
N GLN A 142 1.93 -4.72 13.47
CA GLN A 142 2.53 -6.04 13.29
C GLN A 142 2.69 -6.78 14.62
N GLN A 143 3.12 -6.09 15.67
CA GLN A 143 3.21 -6.70 17.01
C GLN A 143 1.82 -7.14 17.52
N ARG A 144 0.79 -6.32 17.30
CA ARG A 144 -0.58 -6.66 17.69
C ARG A 144 -1.11 -7.86 16.90
N CYS A 145 -0.90 -7.89 15.59
CA CYS A 145 -1.29 -9.02 14.75
C CYS A 145 -0.62 -10.33 15.20
N THR A 146 0.68 -10.29 15.47
CA THR A 146 1.43 -11.47 15.94
C THR A 146 0.84 -12.06 17.22
N LEU A 147 0.42 -11.21 18.16
CA LEU A 147 -0.21 -11.65 19.41
C LEU A 147 -1.57 -12.33 19.19
N GLU A 148 -2.27 -11.98 18.13
CA GLU A 148 -3.60 -12.52 17.80
C GLU A 148 -3.54 -13.66 16.77
N GLY A 149 -2.38 -14.12 16.34
CA GLY A 149 -2.24 -15.09 15.25
C GLY A 149 -2.73 -14.56 13.91
N ALA A 150 -2.68 -13.24 13.74
CA ALA A 150 -3.10 -12.55 12.52
C ALA A 150 -1.89 -12.01 11.75
N ALA A 151 -2.12 -11.71 10.48
CA ALA A 151 -1.19 -10.99 9.62
C ALA A 151 -1.92 -9.91 8.83
N PHE A 152 -1.20 -9.00 8.23
CA PHE A 152 -1.78 -7.99 7.35
C PHE A 152 -0.91 -7.72 6.13
N LEU A 153 -1.57 -7.23 5.09
CA LEU A 153 -0.92 -6.68 3.91
C LEU A 153 -1.68 -5.42 3.44
N VAL A 154 -1.03 -4.63 2.60
CA VAL A 154 -1.66 -3.47 1.95
C VAL A 154 -1.75 -3.74 0.46
N TYR A 155 -2.96 -3.74 -0.06
CA TYR A 155 -3.24 -3.95 -1.46
C TYR A 155 -4.43 -3.09 -1.91
N ASP A 156 -4.32 -2.46 -3.07
CA ASP A 156 -5.38 -1.67 -3.71
C ASP A 156 -6.04 -0.65 -2.78
N GLY A 157 -5.23 0.09 -2.00
CA GLY A 157 -5.70 1.09 -1.06
C GLY A 157 -6.43 0.52 0.17
N LYS A 158 -6.25 -0.78 0.46
CA LYS A 158 -6.85 -1.47 1.59
C LYS A 158 -5.80 -1.99 2.55
N LEU A 159 -6.06 -1.85 3.85
CA LEU A 159 -5.40 -2.62 4.89
C LEU A 159 -6.18 -3.92 5.05
N VAL A 160 -5.58 -5.02 4.59
CA VAL A 160 -6.17 -6.36 4.65
C VAL A 160 -5.60 -7.09 5.85
N VAL A 161 -6.45 -7.41 6.82
CA VAL A 161 -6.07 -8.12 8.06
C VAL A 161 -6.76 -9.47 8.07
N TYR A 162 -5.99 -10.52 8.27
CA TYR A 162 -6.53 -11.88 8.22
C TYR A 162 -5.96 -12.76 9.33
N ASP A 163 -6.78 -13.70 9.79
CA ASP A 163 -6.34 -14.78 10.68
C ASP A 163 -5.63 -15.85 9.84
N GLU A 164 -4.40 -16.20 10.23
CA GLU A 164 -3.57 -17.15 9.46
C GLU A 164 -4.19 -18.54 9.43
N ALA A 165 -4.70 -19.04 10.56
CA ALA A 165 -5.32 -20.34 10.64
C ALA A 165 -6.64 -20.40 9.83
N TYR A 166 -7.41 -19.31 9.83
CA TYR A 166 -8.62 -19.19 8.99
C TYR A 166 -8.26 -19.28 7.51
N MET A 167 -7.23 -18.55 7.05
CA MET A 167 -6.82 -18.57 5.65
C MET A 167 -6.29 -19.94 5.22
N GLU A 168 -5.55 -20.63 6.08
CA GLU A 168 -5.08 -22.00 5.82
C GLU A 168 -6.22 -23.00 5.71
N SER A 169 -7.33 -22.76 6.41
CA SER A 169 -8.52 -23.62 6.35
C SER A 169 -9.35 -23.45 5.08
N GLN A 170 -9.14 -22.36 4.32
CA GLN A 170 -9.84 -22.12 3.06
C GLN A 170 -9.22 -23.01 1.96
N THR A 171 -10.03 -23.87 1.36
CA THR A 171 -9.60 -24.71 0.24
C THR A 171 -9.38 -23.81 -0.98
N PRO A 172 -8.27 -23.91 -1.69
CA PRO A 172 -8.11 -23.20 -2.96
C PRO A 172 -9.21 -23.63 -3.93
N SER A 173 -9.98 -22.68 -4.39
CA SER A 173 -11.00 -22.89 -5.42
C SER A 173 -10.40 -22.83 -6.83
#